data_b8609f1074639b5961c3662e889cc0f9
#
_entry.id   b8609f1074639b5961c3662e889cc0f9
#
_cell.length_a   1.000
_cell.length_b   1.000
_cell.length_c   1.000
_cell.angle_alpha   90.00
_cell.angle_beta   90.00
_cell.angle_gamma   90.00
#
_symmetry.space_group_name_H-M   'P 1'
#
loop_
_entity.id
_entity.type
_entity.pdbx_description
1 polymer ?
#
loop_
_entity_poly.entity_id
_entity_poly.type
_entity_poly.pdbx_seq_one_letter_code
_entity_poly.pdbx_strand_id
1 'polypeptide(L)'
;MPHTKITQAYVDGLPYQDSGTLWVHDTELAGFNLSIGQRTKTYYAAGEHGNRFIRVKIGRADVTKANEARAVARDVLLPEIRRGVDPRAKQLSDDDQAYARILAGIREALLDVTEN
;
A
#
# COMPACT_ATOMS: atom_id res chain seq x y z
N MET A 1 14.08 8.35 13.48
CA MET A 1 12.91 8.46 12.61
C MET A 1 11.78 9.09 13.39
N PRO A 2 11.08 10.08 12.85
CA PRO A 2 9.97 10.69 13.57
C PRO A 2 8.79 9.75 13.75
N HIS A 3 8.19 9.83 14.92
CA HIS A 3 6.99 9.11 15.26
C HIS A 3 5.91 10.13 15.62
N THR A 4 4.81 10.12 14.90
CA THR A 4 3.68 11.02 15.15
C THR A 4 2.41 10.39 14.59
N LYS A 5 1.27 10.93 14.99
CA LYS A 5 0.01 10.52 14.36
C LYS A 5 -0.03 11.13 12.97
N ILE A 6 -0.14 10.27 11.96
CA ILE A 6 -0.19 10.69 10.56
C ILE A 6 -1.61 11.14 10.25
N THR A 7 -1.84 12.45 10.30
CA THR A 7 -3.12 13.08 9.98
C THR A 7 -2.99 13.79 8.63
N GLN A 8 -4.13 14.12 8.03
CA GLN A 8 -4.11 14.87 6.77
C GLN A 8 -3.41 16.22 6.93
N ALA A 9 -3.68 16.92 8.04
CA ALA A 9 -3.03 18.20 8.32
C ALA A 9 -1.52 18.05 8.44
N TYR A 10 -1.06 17.01 9.10
CA TYR A 10 0.38 16.73 9.25
C TYR A 10 1.02 16.47 7.87
N VAL A 11 0.39 15.63 7.06
CA VAL A 11 0.89 15.30 5.72
C VAL A 11 0.95 16.54 4.84
N ASP A 12 -0.11 17.34 4.85
CA ASP A 12 -0.19 18.55 4.02
C ASP A 12 0.83 19.61 4.45
N GLY A 13 1.16 19.65 5.73
CA GLY A 13 2.11 20.63 6.28
C GLY A 13 3.58 20.23 6.19
N LEU A 14 3.87 18.97 5.87
CA LEU A 14 5.26 18.51 5.79
C LEU A 14 5.92 18.98 4.50
N PRO A 15 7.11 19.59 4.59
CA PRO A 15 7.84 19.97 3.38
C PRO A 15 8.42 18.73 2.70
N TYR A 16 8.61 18.82 1.39
CA TYR A 16 9.37 17.81 0.65
C TYR A 16 10.84 17.88 1.05
N GLN A 17 11.54 16.76 0.90
CA GLN A 17 12.95 16.67 1.24
C GLN A 17 13.82 17.23 0.12
N ASP A 18 14.94 17.86 0.48
CA ASP A 18 15.94 18.32 -0.48
C ASP A 18 16.67 17.15 -1.12
N SER A 19 16.89 16.10 -0.34
CA SER A 19 17.53 14.86 -0.81
C SER A 19 17.08 13.70 0.07
N GLY A 20 17.11 12.50 -0.48
CA GLY A 20 16.76 11.29 0.24
C GLY A 20 15.27 11.17 0.53
N THR A 21 14.95 10.29 1.46
CA THR A 21 13.57 10.00 1.87
C THR A 21 13.47 10.06 3.38
N LEU A 22 12.49 10.81 3.88
CA LEU A 22 12.12 10.82 5.29
C LEU A 22 11.01 9.80 5.51
N TRP A 23 11.17 8.93 6.50
CA TRP A 23 10.15 7.97 6.90
C TRP A 23 9.52 8.41 8.21
N VAL A 24 8.20 8.48 8.25
CA VAL A 24 7.43 8.83 9.43
C VAL A 24 6.60 7.63 9.84
N HIS A 25 6.66 7.25 11.12
CA HIS A 25 5.92 6.13 11.67
C HIS A 25 4.74 6.64 12.48
N ASP A 26 3.57 6.06 12.25
CA ASP A 26 2.37 6.43 12.98
C ASP A 26 2.43 5.92 14.42
N THR A 27 2.05 6.77 15.38
CA THR A 27 2.09 6.42 16.79
C THR A 27 0.91 5.56 17.24
N GLU A 28 -0.22 5.62 16.53
CA GLU A 28 -1.43 4.90 16.92
C GLU A 28 -1.57 3.56 16.21
N LEU A 29 -1.09 3.46 14.97
CA LEU A 29 -1.20 2.24 14.17
C LEU A 29 0.19 1.77 13.79
N ALA A 30 0.69 0.79 14.52
CA ALA A 30 2.02 0.22 14.24
C ALA A 30 2.05 -0.38 12.83
N GLY A 31 3.03 0.00 12.04
CA GLY A 31 3.18 -0.44 10.67
C GLY A 31 2.58 0.49 9.63
N PHE A 32 1.86 1.53 10.03
CA PHE A 32 1.38 2.55 9.09
C PHE A 32 2.45 3.63 8.99
N ASN A 33 2.97 3.83 7.78
CA ASN A 33 4.11 4.71 7.54
C ASN A 33 3.83 5.67 6.39
N LEU A 34 4.55 6.81 6.42
CA LEU A 34 4.53 7.79 5.35
C LEU A 34 5.98 8.02 4.90
N SER A 35 6.23 7.96 3.62
CA SER A 35 7.52 8.38 3.05
C SER A 35 7.38 9.74 2.39
N ILE A 36 8.36 10.61 2.61
CA ILE A 36 8.43 11.93 1.99
C ILE A 36 9.72 11.99 1.21
N GLY A 37 9.60 12.13 -0.09
CA GLY A 37 10.75 12.31 -0.97
C GLY A 37 10.88 13.76 -1.42
N GLN A 38 11.52 13.96 -2.55
CA GLN A 38 11.73 15.30 -3.11
C GLN A 38 10.46 15.83 -3.78
N ARG A 39 9.60 14.95 -4.28
CA ARG A 39 8.42 15.35 -5.06
C ARG A 39 7.13 14.63 -4.64
N THR A 40 7.23 13.56 -3.86
CA THR A 40 6.09 12.74 -3.53
C THR A 40 6.05 12.38 -2.06
N LYS A 41 4.83 12.17 -1.57
CA LYS A 41 4.55 11.59 -0.26
C LYS A 41 3.71 10.35 -0.51
N THR A 42 4.08 9.24 0.12
CA THR A 42 3.44 7.94 -0.15
C THR A 42 3.17 7.20 1.16
N TYR A 43 1.99 6.62 1.27
CA TYR A 43 1.62 5.80 2.42
C TYR A 43 2.00 4.34 2.20
N TYR A 44 2.42 3.68 3.30
CA TYR A 44 2.82 2.27 3.30
C TYR A 44 2.24 1.56 4.51
N ALA A 45 2.03 0.26 4.36
CA ALA A 45 1.83 -0.67 5.46
C ALA A 45 3.06 -1.58 5.53
N ALA A 46 3.62 -1.74 6.73
CA ALA A 46 4.83 -2.53 6.91
C ALA A 46 4.76 -3.37 8.18
N GLY A 47 5.36 -4.55 8.14
CA GLY A 47 5.41 -5.42 9.28
C GLY A 47 6.34 -6.59 9.05
N GLU A 48 6.46 -7.44 10.06
CA GLU A 48 7.29 -8.62 10.00
C GLU A 48 6.46 -9.87 10.26
N HIS A 49 6.79 -10.94 9.58
CA HIS A 49 6.30 -12.27 9.88
C HIS A 49 7.47 -13.24 9.83
N GLY A 50 7.79 -13.81 10.98
CA GLY A 50 9.01 -14.60 11.11
C GLY A 50 10.23 -13.71 10.89
N ASN A 51 11.12 -14.11 9.97
CA ASN A 51 12.32 -13.34 9.64
C ASN A 51 12.12 -12.43 8.43
N ARG A 52 10.88 -12.32 7.93
CA ARG A 52 10.59 -11.59 6.70
C ARG A 52 9.95 -10.26 7.00
N PHE A 53 10.55 -9.18 6.48
CA PHE A 53 9.98 -7.84 6.51
C PHE A 53 9.19 -7.60 5.24
N ILE A 54 7.96 -7.13 5.40
CA ILE A 54 7.05 -6.86 4.28
C ILE A 54 6.62 -5.40 4.35
N ARG A 55 6.78 -4.67 3.26
CA ARG A 55 6.33 -3.28 3.12
C ARG A 55 5.52 -3.17 1.84
N VAL A 56 4.30 -2.67 1.96
CA VAL A 56 3.35 -2.59 0.85
C VAL A 56 2.93 -1.14 0.64
N LYS A 57 3.04 -0.66 -0.58
CA LYS A 57 2.58 0.67 -0.96
C LYS A 57 1.06 0.73 -0.93
N ILE A 58 0.51 1.72 -0.24
CA ILE A 58 -0.94 1.96 -0.19
C ILE A 58 -1.35 2.93 -1.30
N GLY A 59 -0.68 4.07 -1.37
CA GLY A 59 -0.96 5.08 -2.38
C GLY A 59 -0.24 6.39 -2.11
N ARG A 60 -0.23 7.25 -3.12
CA ARG A 60 0.37 8.57 -3.01
C ARG A 60 -0.59 9.50 -2.26
N ALA A 61 -0.02 10.41 -1.48
CA ALA A 61 -0.81 11.33 -0.67
C ALA A 61 -1.57 12.37 -1.49
N ASP A 62 -1.17 12.58 -2.75
CA ASP A 62 -1.89 13.50 -3.65
C ASP A 62 -3.21 12.92 -4.19
N VAL A 63 -3.40 11.61 -4.10
CA VAL A 63 -4.64 10.95 -4.56
C VAL A 63 -5.35 10.18 -3.45
N THR A 64 -4.70 9.93 -2.32
CA THR A 64 -5.25 9.14 -1.21
C THR A 64 -5.20 9.97 0.06
N LYS A 65 -6.31 10.07 0.76
CA LYS A 65 -6.35 10.80 2.03
C LYS A 65 -5.77 9.95 3.16
N ALA A 66 -5.23 10.61 4.18
CA ALA A 66 -4.58 9.95 5.30
C ALA A 66 -5.49 8.94 6.01
N ASN A 67 -6.75 9.30 6.24
CA ASN A 67 -7.70 8.41 6.90
C ASN A 67 -8.08 7.20 6.03
N GLU A 68 -8.13 7.37 4.72
CA GLU A 68 -8.38 6.26 3.79
C GLU A 68 -7.19 5.30 3.78
N ALA A 69 -5.97 5.83 3.71
CA ALA A 69 -4.76 5.02 3.76
C ALA A 69 -4.66 4.24 5.08
N ARG A 70 -4.97 4.90 6.19
CA ARG A 70 -4.97 4.27 7.51
C ARG A 70 -5.98 3.12 7.57
N ALA A 71 -7.17 3.32 7.03
CA ALA A 71 -8.21 2.28 7.03
C ALA A 71 -7.77 1.07 6.22
N VAL A 72 -7.16 1.26 5.06
CA VAL A 72 -6.64 0.17 4.24
C VAL A 72 -5.54 -0.59 4.99
N ALA A 73 -4.62 0.13 5.63
CA ALA A 73 -3.56 -0.49 6.41
C ALA A 73 -4.15 -1.30 7.57
N ARG A 74 -5.03 -0.70 8.35
CA ARG A 74 -5.59 -1.32 9.56
C ARG A 74 -6.48 -2.52 9.24
N ASP A 75 -7.35 -2.40 8.24
CA ASP A 75 -8.40 -3.38 8.01
C ASP A 75 -8.00 -4.47 7.02
N VAL A 76 -7.05 -4.22 6.15
CA VAL A 76 -6.67 -5.13 5.06
C VAL A 76 -5.21 -5.56 5.13
N LEU A 77 -4.27 -4.62 5.00
CA LEU A 77 -2.87 -4.95 4.75
C LEU A 77 -2.14 -5.46 5.98
N LEU A 78 -2.27 -4.78 7.11
CA LEU A 78 -1.59 -5.22 8.34
C LEU A 78 -2.09 -6.58 8.85
N PRO A 79 -3.39 -6.88 8.82
CA PRO A 79 -3.85 -8.22 9.17
C PRO A 79 -3.28 -9.31 8.26
N GLU A 80 -3.18 -9.06 6.95
CA GLU A 80 -2.58 -10.03 6.03
C GLU A 80 -1.10 -10.26 6.31
N ILE A 81 -0.35 -9.17 6.54
CA ILE A 81 1.07 -9.27 6.88
C ILE A 81 1.28 -10.09 8.15
N ARG A 82 0.45 -9.87 9.18
CA ARG A 82 0.54 -10.62 10.44
C ARG A 82 0.27 -12.10 10.27
N ARG A 83 -0.57 -12.47 9.32
CA ARG A 83 -0.86 -13.87 9.01
C ARG A 83 0.20 -14.50 8.12
N GLY A 84 1.23 -13.77 7.75
CA GLY A 84 2.27 -14.25 6.87
C GLY A 84 1.92 -14.22 5.40
N VAL A 85 0.83 -13.56 5.05
CA VAL A 85 0.45 -13.35 3.65
C VAL A 85 1.11 -12.08 3.16
N ASP A 86 1.84 -12.17 2.07
CA ASP A 86 2.43 -10.99 1.45
C ASP A 86 1.39 -10.38 0.49
N PRO A 87 0.81 -9.21 0.84
CA PRO A 87 -0.19 -8.60 -0.04
C PRO A 87 0.35 -8.25 -1.42
N ARG A 88 1.68 -8.09 -1.55
CA ARG A 88 2.31 -7.81 -2.85
C ARG A 88 2.19 -9.00 -3.80
N ALA A 89 2.11 -10.21 -3.28
CA ALA A 89 1.90 -11.40 -4.09
C ALA A 89 0.51 -11.42 -4.73
N LYS A 90 -0.48 -10.81 -4.07
CA LYS A 90 -1.84 -10.63 -4.60
C LYS A 90 -1.96 -9.38 -5.45
N GLN A 91 -1.18 -8.36 -5.09
CA GLN A 91 -1.10 -7.12 -5.84
C GLN A 91 0.04 -7.24 -6.85
N LEU A 92 -0.12 -8.07 -7.83
CA LEU A 92 0.80 -8.11 -8.96
C LEU A 92 1.02 -6.68 -9.45
N SER A 93 2.12 -6.41 -10.15
CA SER A 93 2.31 -5.12 -10.77
C SER A 93 1.07 -4.74 -11.56
N ASP A 94 0.83 -3.46 -11.80
CA ASP A 94 -0.34 -3.03 -12.57
C ASP A 94 -0.42 -3.74 -13.92
N ASP A 95 0.72 -3.96 -14.56
CA ASP A 95 0.81 -4.68 -15.82
C ASP A 95 0.41 -6.14 -15.65
N ASP A 96 0.88 -6.80 -14.58
CA ASP A 96 0.57 -8.19 -14.30
C ASP A 96 -0.92 -8.35 -13.97
N GLN A 97 -1.49 -7.41 -13.23
CA GLN A 97 -2.92 -7.43 -12.90
C GLN A 97 -3.77 -7.25 -14.17
N ALA A 98 -3.38 -6.31 -15.02
CA ALA A 98 -4.07 -6.10 -16.29
C ALA A 98 -4.00 -7.33 -17.17
N TYR A 99 -2.84 -7.96 -17.26
CA TYR A 99 -2.64 -9.18 -18.02
C TYR A 99 -3.50 -10.32 -17.46
N ALA A 100 -3.50 -10.49 -16.15
CA ALA A 100 -4.32 -11.53 -15.50
C ALA A 100 -5.80 -11.31 -15.75
N ARG A 101 -6.28 -10.08 -15.73
CA ARG A 101 -7.67 -9.74 -16.05
C ARG A 101 -8.03 -10.06 -17.49
N ILE A 102 -7.12 -9.75 -18.41
CA ILE A 102 -7.32 -10.07 -19.82
C ILE A 102 -7.44 -11.57 -20.02
N LEU A 103 -6.52 -12.35 -19.42
CA LEU A 103 -6.56 -13.81 -19.50
C LEU A 103 -7.84 -14.38 -18.89
N ALA A 104 -8.27 -13.85 -17.75
CA ALA A 104 -9.51 -14.28 -17.10
C ALA A 104 -10.72 -13.99 -17.99
N GLY A 105 -10.75 -12.80 -18.61
CA GLY A 105 -11.83 -12.44 -19.53
C GLY A 105 -11.89 -13.33 -20.75
N ILE A 106 -10.74 -13.65 -21.33
CA ILE A 106 -10.67 -14.56 -22.47
C ILE A 106 -11.15 -15.97 -22.07
N ARG A 107 -10.70 -16.44 -20.90
CA ARG A 107 -11.11 -17.75 -20.39
C ARG A 107 -12.63 -17.84 -20.19
N GLU A 108 -13.22 -16.81 -19.58
CA GLU A 108 -14.66 -16.75 -19.36
C GLU A 108 -15.42 -16.72 -20.69
N ALA A 109 -14.96 -15.94 -21.64
CA ALA A 109 -15.56 -15.86 -22.96
C ALA A 109 -15.53 -17.22 -23.66
N LEU A 110 -14.40 -17.93 -23.57
CA LEU A 110 -14.27 -19.26 -24.15
C LEU A 110 -15.18 -20.27 -23.45
N LEU A 111 -15.28 -20.20 -22.13
CA LEU A 111 -16.15 -21.08 -21.36
C LEU A 111 -17.63 -20.85 -21.72
N ASP A 112 -18.05 -19.61 -21.87
CA ASP A 112 -19.40 -19.26 -22.26
C ASP A 112 -19.74 -19.85 -23.65
N VAL A 113 -18.81 -19.74 -24.59
CA VAL A 113 -18.99 -20.30 -25.92
C VAL A 113 -19.07 -21.83 -25.85
N THR A 114 -18.26 -22.44 -24.98
CA THR A 114 -18.21 -23.90 -24.86
C THR A 114 -19.47 -24.46 -24.17
N GLU A 115 -20.00 -23.76 -23.20
CA GLU A 115 -21.17 -24.19 -22.44
C GLU A 115 -22.48 -24.00 -23.19
N ASN A 116 -22.52 -23.14 -24.16
CA ASN A 116 -23.67 -22.91 -24.99
C ASN A 116 -23.62 -23.78 -26.26
#